data_07dbe05be86dfa3772fd0ee290c11137
#
_entry.id   07dbe05be86dfa3772fd0ee290c11137
#
_cell.length_a   1.000
_cell.length_b   1.000
_cell.length_c   1.000
_cell.angle_alpha   90.00
_cell.angle_beta   90.00
_cell.angle_gamma   90.00
#
_symmetry.space_group_name_H-M   'P 1'
#
loop_
_entity.id
_entity.type
_entity.pdbx_description
1 polymer ?
#
loop_
_entity_poly.entity_id
_entity_poly.type
_entity_poly.pdbx_seq_one_letter_code
_entity_poly.pdbx_strand_id
1 'polypeptide(L)'
;RRQRQMCIRDSLQPLATDDRLYVWKGDISRLQVDAIVNTANRQMLGCFQPLHECTDNTIHTYAGVQLRLECYNLMKDQGHDEPEGSAKITPGYNLPAKFILHTVGPAINEHLTESDADLLAQSYLSCLTLAEKNKLESVALSSLATNHDKHFINEDAARIAVNTVKAFLDQSQYVKKIIFNVDQDDEAAIYHELLH
;
A
#
# COMPACT_ATOMS: atom_id res chain seq x y z
N ARG A 1 -17.29 -7.24 16.69
CA ARG A 1 -15.99 -6.52 16.63
C ARG A 1 -14.81 -7.36 17.15
N ARG A 2 -14.92 -8.12 18.28
CA ARG A 2 -13.80 -8.94 18.82
C ARG A 2 -13.40 -10.14 17.97
N GLN A 3 -14.32 -10.81 17.25
CA GLN A 3 -14.01 -11.97 16.40
C GLN A 3 -13.22 -11.65 15.13
N ARG A 4 -13.27 -10.41 14.60
CA ARG A 4 -12.47 -9.99 13.42
C ARG A 4 -11.00 -9.72 13.73
N GLN A 5 -10.65 -9.40 14.98
CA GLN A 5 -9.28 -9.09 15.40
C GLN A 5 -8.40 -10.32 15.69
N MET A 6 -9.01 -11.48 15.95
CA MET A 6 -8.27 -12.68 16.40
C MET A 6 -7.59 -13.47 15.27
N CYS A 7 -8.06 -13.37 14.03
CA CYS A 7 -7.58 -14.23 12.94
C CYS A 7 -6.30 -13.74 12.22
N ILE A 8 -5.88 -12.48 12.36
CA ILE A 8 -4.81 -11.91 11.54
C ILE A 8 -3.43 -12.07 12.17
N ARG A 9 -3.33 -12.06 13.49
CA ARG A 9 -2.02 -12.24 14.17
C ARG A 9 -1.41 -13.62 13.98
N ASP A 10 -2.25 -14.65 13.85
CA ASP A 10 -1.81 -16.06 13.80
C ASP A 10 -1.47 -16.52 12.37
N SER A 11 -1.81 -15.74 11.33
CA SER A 11 -1.58 -16.11 9.93
C SER A 11 -0.37 -15.42 9.27
N LEU A 12 0.21 -14.41 9.94
CA LEU A 12 1.41 -13.73 9.44
C LEU A 12 2.65 -14.54 9.83
N GLN A 13 3.23 -15.25 8.86
CA GLN A 13 4.52 -15.92 9.02
C GLN A 13 5.63 -15.02 8.47
N PRO A 14 6.71 -14.76 9.26
CA PRO A 14 7.88 -14.07 8.73
C PRO A 14 8.52 -14.91 7.65
N LEU A 15 9.13 -14.26 6.70
CA LEU A 15 9.86 -14.95 5.63
C LEU A 15 11.19 -15.49 6.16
N ALA A 16 11.62 -16.63 5.65
CA ALA A 16 12.78 -17.35 6.17
C ALA A 16 14.11 -16.57 6.05
N THR A 17 14.17 -15.55 5.18
CA THR A 17 15.38 -14.77 4.88
C THR A 17 15.45 -13.41 5.57
N ASP A 18 14.30 -12.83 5.94
CA ASP A 18 14.23 -11.54 6.66
C ASP A 18 12.97 -11.51 7.53
N ASP A 19 13.15 -11.49 8.84
CA ASP A 19 12.08 -11.47 9.82
C ASP A 19 11.29 -10.14 9.87
N ARG A 20 11.73 -9.13 9.14
CA ARG A 20 11.05 -7.84 8.95
C ARG A 20 10.02 -7.88 7.82
N LEU A 21 10.07 -8.88 6.93
CA LEU A 21 9.27 -8.97 5.71
C LEU A 21 8.22 -10.08 5.81
N TYR A 22 7.02 -9.77 5.38
CA TYR A 22 5.86 -10.66 5.41
C TYR A 22 5.09 -10.58 4.10
N VAL A 23 4.51 -11.68 3.67
CA VAL A 23 3.49 -11.71 2.62
C VAL A 23 2.16 -12.09 3.26
N TRP A 24 1.11 -11.37 2.92
CA TRP A 24 -0.22 -11.67 3.43
C TRP A 24 -1.28 -11.50 2.34
N LYS A 25 -2.05 -12.56 2.13
CA LYS A 25 -3.19 -12.55 1.21
C LYS A 25 -4.47 -12.22 1.94
N GLY A 26 -5.13 -11.14 1.51
CA GLY A 26 -6.41 -10.72 2.06
C GLY A 26 -6.71 -9.24 1.92
N ASP A 27 -7.78 -8.81 2.55
CA ASP A 27 -8.27 -7.43 2.52
C ASP A 27 -7.45 -6.53 3.45
N ILE A 28 -6.60 -5.69 2.88
CA ILE A 28 -5.67 -4.77 3.59
C ILE A 28 -6.39 -3.91 4.64
N SER A 29 -7.67 -3.60 4.43
CA SER A 29 -8.47 -2.79 5.38
C SER A 29 -8.71 -3.46 6.73
N ARG A 30 -8.39 -4.77 6.85
CA ARG A 30 -8.52 -5.54 8.09
C ARG A 30 -7.24 -5.65 8.89
N LEU A 31 -6.11 -5.22 8.34
CA LEU A 31 -4.81 -5.32 9.01
C LEU A 31 -4.69 -4.34 10.17
N GLN A 32 -4.32 -4.87 11.33
CA GLN A 32 -3.99 -4.08 12.49
C GLN A 32 -2.49 -3.77 12.49
N VAL A 33 -2.12 -2.70 11.81
CA VAL A 33 -0.75 -2.20 11.65
C VAL A 33 -0.71 -0.70 11.94
N ASP A 34 0.47 -0.11 12.00
CA ASP A 34 0.54 1.35 12.17
C ASP A 34 0.05 2.08 10.92
N ALA A 35 0.42 1.63 9.72
CA ALA A 35 -0.13 2.19 8.49
C ALA A 35 -0.41 1.14 7.42
N ILE A 36 -1.40 1.42 6.61
CA ILE A 36 -1.65 0.73 5.33
C ILE A 36 -1.40 1.70 4.18
N VAL A 37 -0.92 1.19 3.05
CA VAL A 37 -0.74 1.98 1.83
C VAL A 37 -1.96 1.84 0.94
N ASN A 38 -2.48 2.98 0.49
CA ASN A 38 -3.57 3.09 -0.46
C ASN A 38 -3.06 3.51 -1.83
N THR A 39 -3.42 2.75 -2.86
CA THR A 39 -3.20 3.12 -4.26
C THR A 39 -4.32 4.07 -4.67
N ALA A 40 -4.09 5.37 -4.51
CA ALA A 40 -5.06 6.42 -4.75
C ALA A 40 -5.04 6.90 -6.21
N ASN A 41 -6.13 7.53 -6.63
CA ASN A 41 -6.14 8.35 -7.84
C ASN A 41 -5.58 9.75 -7.54
N ARG A 42 -5.33 10.54 -8.58
CA ARG A 42 -4.74 11.89 -8.47
C ARG A 42 -5.60 12.88 -7.66
N GLN A 43 -6.91 12.68 -7.58
CA GLN A 43 -7.82 13.51 -6.78
C GLN A 43 -7.87 13.07 -5.31
N MET A 44 -7.39 11.84 -4.99
CA MET A 44 -7.37 11.27 -3.65
C MET A 44 -8.74 11.14 -2.95
N LEU A 45 -9.83 11.24 -3.69
CA LEU A 45 -11.20 11.24 -3.13
C LEU A 45 -11.84 9.85 -3.08
N GLY A 46 -11.08 8.80 -3.37
CA GLY A 46 -11.57 7.44 -3.50
C GLY A 46 -12.09 7.13 -4.90
N CYS A 47 -12.40 5.87 -5.13
CA CYS A 47 -12.96 5.41 -6.40
C CYS A 47 -14.46 5.72 -6.49
N PHE A 48 -14.88 6.38 -7.56
CA PHE A 48 -16.28 6.69 -7.84
C PHE A 48 -16.91 5.78 -8.90
N GLN A 49 -16.20 4.76 -9.37
CA GLN A 49 -16.79 3.78 -10.29
C GLN A 49 -17.70 2.83 -9.51
N PRO A 50 -18.99 2.73 -9.87
CA PRO A 50 -19.92 1.84 -9.20
C PRO A 50 -19.46 0.37 -9.32
N LEU A 51 -19.52 -0.36 -8.20
CA LEU A 51 -19.15 -1.77 -8.11
C LEU A 51 -17.70 -2.10 -8.47
N HIS A 52 -16.82 -1.09 -8.57
CA HIS A 52 -15.41 -1.32 -8.79
C HIS A 52 -14.76 -1.83 -7.50
N GLU A 53 -14.37 -3.09 -7.51
CA GLU A 53 -13.65 -3.72 -6.42
C GLU A 53 -12.16 -3.37 -6.53
N CYS A 54 -11.74 -2.27 -5.92
CA CYS A 54 -10.34 -1.87 -5.83
C CYS A 54 -9.98 -1.52 -4.38
N THR A 55 -8.70 -1.54 -4.09
CA THR A 55 -8.15 -1.22 -2.76
C THR A 55 -8.61 0.16 -2.29
N ASP A 56 -8.58 1.17 -3.16
CA ASP A 56 -8.98 2.53 -2.84
C ASP A 56 -10.46 2.60 -2.42
N ASN A 57 -11.36 1.94 -3.16
CA ASN A 57 -12.79 1.87 -2.83
C ASN A 57 -13.02 1.15 -1.49
N THR A 58 -12.33 0.05 -1.27
CA THR A 58 -12.41 -0.74 -0.03
C THR A 58 -11.97 0.09 1.17
N ILE A 59 -10.82 0.75 1.08
CA ILE A 59 -10.28 1.59 2.16
C ILE A 59 -11.24 2.75 2.47
N HIS A 60 -11.69 3.50 1.47
CA HIS A 60 -12.62 4.62 1.68
C HIS A 60 -13.98 4.17 2.24
N THR A 61 -14.46 3.00 1.84
CA THR A 61 -15.71 2.44 2.35
C THR A 61 -15.63 2.08 3.84
N TYR A 62 -14.56 1.40 4.24
CA TYR A 62 -14.42 0.94 5.63
C TYR A 62 -13.87 2.01 6.58
N ALA A 63 -13.04 2.92 6.09
CA ALA A 63 -12.60 4.08 6.88
C ALA A 63 -13.73 5.05 7.21
N GLY A 64 -14.70 5.17 6.30
CA GLY A 64 -15.87 6.02 6.46
C GLY A 64 -15.72 7.41 5.84
N VAL A 65 -16.81 8.19 5.90
CA VAL A 65 -16.92 9.50 5.23
C VAL A 65 -15.88 10.52 5.69
N GLN A 66 -15.40 10.40 6.91
CA GLN A 66 -14.38 11.30 7.48
C GLN A 66 -13.07 11.25 6.68
N LEU A 67 -12.65 10.06 6.21
CA LEU A 67 -11.47 9.95 5.36
C LEU A 67 -11.63 10.76 4.07
N ARG A 68 -12.79 10.64 3.40
CA ARG A 68 -13.03 11.37 2.16
C ARG A 68 -13.03 12.88 2.37
N LEU A 69 -13.60 13.34 3.49
CA LEU A 69 -13.60 14.75 3.85
C LEU A 69 -12.17 15.25 4.12
N GLU A 70 -11.35 14.47 4.83
CA GLU A 70 -9.95 14.81 5.08
C GLU A 70 -9.17 14.92 3.77
N CYS A 71 -9.27 13.92 2.89
CA CYS A 71 -8.64 13.97 1.58
C CYS A 71 -9.10 15.16 0.75
N TYR A 72 -10.41 15.48 0.77
CA TYR A 72 -10.93 16.66 0.09
C TYR A 72 -10.30 17.96 0.61
N ASN A 73 -10.18 18.13 1.91
CA ASN A 73 -9.56 19.32 2.50
C ASN A 73 -8.08 19.41 2.11
N LEU A 74 -7.32 18.31 2.22
CA LEU A 74 -5.91 18.25 1.81
C LEU A 74 -5.72 18.67 0.35
N MET A 75 -6.55 18.13 -0.55
CA MET A 75 -6.45 18.44 -1.99
C MET A 75 -6.93 19.86 -2.32
N LYS A 76 -7.94 20.35 -1.61
CA LYS A 76 -8.41 21.74 -1.73
C LYS A 76 -7.34 22.73 -1.31
N ASP A 77 -6.65 22.48 -0.19
CA ASP A 77 -5.57 23.33 0.31
C ASP A 77 -4.35 23.29 -0.61
N GLN A 78 -4.08 22.12 -1.22
CA GLN A 78 -3.03 21.98 -2.23
C GLN A 78 -3.33 22.72 -3.54
N GLY A 79 -4.59 22.72 -3.97
CA GLY A 79 -5.06 23.44 -5.15
C GLY A 79 -4.72 22.82 -6.52
N HIS A 80 -4.18 21.61 -6.53
CA HIS A 80 -3.87 20.83 -7.74
C HIS A 80 -3.90 19.34 -7.46
N ASP A 81 -3.99 18.51 -8.51
CA ASP A 81 -3.94 17.06 -8.41
C ASP A 81 -2.63 16.58 -7.76
N GLU A 82 -2.70 15.43 -7.07
CA GLU A 82 -1.52 14.79 -6.49
C GLU A 82 -0.59 14.28 -7.59
N PRO A 83 0.70 14.63 -7.56
CA PRO A 83 1.67 14.10 -8.50
C PRO A 83 1.88 12.59 -8.32
N GLU A 84 2.14 11.90 -9.43
CA GLU A 84 2.61 10.51 -9.36
C GLU A 84 3.93 10.40 -8.60
N GLY A 85 4.11 9.33 -7.86
CA GLY A 85 5.31 9.10 -7.03
C GLY A 85 5.32 9.84 -5.70
N SER A 86 4.37 10.72 -5.42
CA SER A 86 4.24 11.39 -4.12
C SER A 86 3.32 10.63 -3.17
N ALA A 87 3.35 10.98 -1.89
CA ALA A 87 2.49 10.36 -0.89
C ALA A 87 1.98 11.37 0.15
N LYS A 88 0.80 11.08 0.70
CA LYS A 88 0.19 11.80 1.82
C LYS A 88 -0.22 10.84 2.93
N ILE A 89 -0.28 11.34 4.15
CA ILE A 89 -0.71 10.56 5.32
C ILE A 89 -2.02 11.13 5.89
N THR A 90 -2.94 10.24 6.23
CA THR A 90 -4.17 10.56 6.95
C THR A 90 -4.37 9.60 8.12
N PRO A 91 -5.20 9.94 9.12
CA PRO A 91 -5.66 8.95 10.09
C PRO A 91 -6.42 7.80 9.44
N GLY A 92 -6.42 6.62 10.07
CA GLY A 92 -7.15 5.43 9.60
C GLY A 92 -8.65 5.46 9.88
N TYR A 93 -9.12 6.38 10.71
CA TYR A 93 -10.52 6.51 11.14
C TYR A 93 -11.12 5.20 11.66
N ASN A 94 -12.08 4.58 10.94
CA ASN A 94 -12.74 3.34 11.38
C ASN A 94 -11.94 2.08 11.05
N LEU A 95 -10.80 2.19 10.40
CA LEU A 95 -9.93 1.05 10.11
C LEU A 95 -9.17 0.60 11.36
N PRO A 96 -8.74 -0.68 11.43
CA PRO A 96 -7.82 -1.15 12.45
C PRO A 96 -6.43 -0.51 12.37
N ALA A 97 -5.99 -0.13 11.18
CA ALA A 97 -4.75 0.62 10.96
C ALA A 97 -4.86 2.04 11.52
N LYS A 98 -3.80 2.54 12.14
CA LYS A 98 -3.78 3.89 12.72
C LYS A 98 -3.76 4.99 11.68
N PHE A 99 -3.03 4.75 10.57
CA PHE A 99 -2.83 5.69 9.49
C PHE A 99 -3.03 5.05 8.12
N ILE A 100 -3.28 5.89 7.12
CA ILE A 100 -3.29 5.52 5.70
C ILE A 100 -2.25 6.38 5.00
N LEU A 101 -1.38 5.74 4.22
CA LEU A 101 -0.43 6.38 3.33
C LEU A 101 -1.00 6.30 1.92
N HIS A 102 -1.44 7.43 1.38
CA HIS A 102 -2.01 7.51 0.05
C HIS A 102 -0.93 7.87 -0.95
N THR A 103 -0.80 7.12 -2.03
CA THR A 103 0.13 7.42 -3.11
C THR A 103 -0.49 7.16 -4.47
N VAL A 104 -0.05 7.91 -5.47
CA VAL A 104 -0.45 7.73 -6.86
C VAL A 104 0.68 6.99 -7.57
N GLY A 105 0.48 5.69 -7.79
CA GLY A 105 1.41 4.87 -8.56
C GLY A 105 1.27 5.05 -10.07
N PRO A 106 2.21 4.52 -10.86
CA PRO A 106 2.13 4.56 -12.32
C PRO A 106 0.96 3.73 -12.83
N ALA A 107 0.28 4.23 -13.86
CA ALA A 107 -0.68 3.45 -14.63
C ALA A 107 0.05 2.67 -15.72
N ILE A 108 0.23 1.36 -15.51
CA ILE A 108 0.96 0.49 -16.44
C ILE A 108 -0.03 -0.02 -17.50
N ASN A 109 0.26 0.20 -18.76
CA ASN A 109 -0.60 -0.28 -19.86
C ASN A 109 -0.30 -1.73 -20.22
N GLU A 110 0.63 -1.99 -21.14
CA GLU A 110 0.97 -3.34 -21.59
C GLU A 110 2.28 -3.85 -20.97
N HIS A 111 3.26 -2.99 -20.84
CA HIS A 111 4.59 -3.31 -20.32
C HIS A 111 5.08 -2.24 -19.36
N LEU A 112 5.83 -2.67 -18.36
CA LEU A 112 6.51 -1.77 -17.43
C LEU A 112 7.66 -1.06 -18.16
N THR A 113 7.57 0.25 -18.32
CA THR A 113 8.66 1.05 -18.86
C THR A 113 9.68 1.41 -17.78
N GLU A 114 10.87 1.89 -18.16
CA GLU A 114 11.86 2.39 -17.20
C GLU A 114 11.31 3.55 -16.37
N SER A 115 10.56 4.45 -16.99
CA SER A 115 9.90 5.56 -16.28
C SER A 115 8.85 5.07 -15.29
N ASP A 116 8.08 4.02 -15.63
CA ASP A 116 7.10 3.43 -14.70
C ASP A 116 7.80 2.75 -13.53
N ALA A 117 8.93 2.10 -13.78
CA ALA A 117 9.76 1.48 -12.75
C ALA A 117 10.27 2.50 -11.73
N ASP A 118 10.79 3.64 -12.22
CA ASP A 118 11.26 4.73 -11.37
C ASP A 118 10.12 5.34 -10.56
N LEU A 119 8.97 5.59 -11.17
CA LEU A 119 7.77 6.12 -10.48
C LEU A 119 7.23 5.13 -9.44
N LEU A 120 7.26 3.84 -9.74
CA LEU A 120 6.83 2.80 -8.82
C LEU A 120 7.75 2.75 -7.59
N ALA A 121 9.06 2.74 -7.79
CA ALA A 121 10.05 2.80 -6.72
C ALA A 121 9.88 4.08 -5.88
N GLN A 122 9.68 5.23 -6.54
CA GLN A 122 9.46 6.51 -5.88
C GLN A 122 8.18 6.49 -5.03
N SER A 123 7.10 5.87 -5.50
CA SER A 123 5.84 5.75 -4.77
C SER A 123 6.01 4.97 -3.47
N TYR A 124 6.70 3.82 -3.51
CA TYR A 124 7.03 3.05 -2.31
C TYR A 124 7.92 3.86 -1.36
N LEU A 125 8.98 4.47 -1.88
CA LEU A 125 9.91 5.26 -1.08
C LEU A 125 9.23 6.45 -0.40
N SER A 126 8.32 7.13 -1.09
CA SER A 126 7.56 8.26 -0.52
C SER A 126 6.67 7.82 0.64
N CYS A 127 5.99 6.69 0.51
CA CYS A 127 5.19 6.12 1.59
C CYS A 127 6.06 5.72 2.80
N LEU A 128 7.16 5.02 2.56
CA LEU A 128 8.06 4.56 3.62
C LEU A 128 8.77 5.74 4.32
N THR A 129 9.13 6.78 3.57
CA THR A 129 9.69 8.02 4.14
C THR A 129 8.69 8.72 5.06
N LEU A 130 7.41 8.77 4.67
CA LEU A 130 6.36 9.30 5.57
C LEU A 130 6.17 8.43 6.80
N ALA A 131 6.23 7.11 6.67
CA ALA A 131 6.16 6.19 7.80
C ALA A 131 7.32 6.42 8.77
N GLU A 132 8.53 6.52 8.27
CA GLU A 132 9.74 6.79 9.05
C GLU A 132 9.65 8.14 9.77
N LYS A 133 9.27 9.21 9.06
CA LYS A 133 9.09 10.55 9.60
C LYS A 133 8.05 10.60 10.74
N ASN A 134 7.03 9.76 10.67
CA ASN A 134 6.00 9.64 11.69
C ASN A 134 6.29 8.53 12.71
N LYS A 135 7.49 7.93 12.69
CA LYS A 135 7.96 6.89 13.62
C LYS A 135 7.01 5.67 13.68
N LEU A 136 6.51 5.27 12.53
CA LEU A 136 5.67 4.09 12.41
C LEU A 136 6.53 2.84 12.34
N GLU A 137 6.15 1.78 13.03
CA GLU A 137 6.93 0.54 13.10
C GLU A 137 6.48 -0.51 12.10
N SER A 138 5.20 -0.52 11.71
CA SER A 138 4.61 -1.53 10.83
C SER A 138 3.81 -0.90 9.70
N VAL A 139 4.11 -1.32 8.46
CA VAL A 139 3.43 -0.83 7.26
C VAL A 139 3.00 -2.00 6.39
N ALA A 140 1.74 -2.01 5.96
CA ALA A 140 1.26 -2.91 4.94
C ALA A 140 1.17 -2.19 3.59
N LEU A 141 1.80 -2.78 2.60
CA LEU A 141 1.91 -2.24 1.24
C LEU A 141 0.91 -2.96 0.34
N SER A 142 0.03 -2.22 -0.32
CA SER A 142 -0.71 -2.73 -1.47
C SER A 142 0.16 -2.74 -2.72
N SER A 143 -0.23 -3.49 -3.74
CA SER A 143 0.38 -3.36 -5.06
C SER A 143 0.11 -1.95 -5.62
N LEU A 144 1.18 -1.24 -5.99
CA LEU A 144 1.10 0.13 -6.53
C LEU A 144 1.17 0.16 -8.05
N ALA A 145 1.51 -0.96 -8.68
CA ALA A 145 1.44 -1.11 -10.12
C ALA A 145 -0.02 -1.40 -10.50
N THR A 146 -0.71 -0.42 -11.06
CA THR A 146 -2.11 -0.58 -11.46
C THR A 146 -2.22 -0.76 -12.96
N ASN A 147 -3.02 -1.75 -13.37
CA ASN A 147 -3.50 -1.90 -14.74
C ASN A 147 -5.03 -1.83 -14.73
N HIS A 148 -5.62 -1.46 -15.86
CA HIS A 148 -7.06 -1.54 -16.08
C HIS A 148 -7.59 -2.99 -15.98
N ASP A 149 -6.74 -3.99 -16.23
CA ASP A 149 -7.03 -5.41 -16.01
C ASP A 149 -6.60 -5.84 -14.61
N LYS A 150 -7.55 -6.24 -13.78
CA LYS A 150 -7.38 -6.69 -12.39
C LYS A 150 -6.43 -7.89 -12.21
N HIS A 151 -5.99 -8.51 -13.29
CA HIS A 151 -5.17 -9.73 -13.28
C HIS A 151 -3.73 -9.49 -13.76
N PHE A 152 -3.31 -8.23 -13.83
CA PHE A 152 -1.94 -7.92 -14.23
C PHE A 152 -0.99 -8.14 -13.05
N ILE A 153 -0.49 -9.36 -12.96
CA ILE A 153 0.60 -9.71 -12.05
C ILE A 153 1.90 -9.43 -12.79
N ASN A 154 2.64 -8.45 -12.33
CA ASN A 154 3.93 -8.10 -12.91
C ASN A 154 5.06 -8.45 -11.94
N GLU A 155 5.82 -9.51 -12.26
CA GLU A 155 6.98 -9.95 -11.49
C GLU A 155 8.03 -8.83 -11.35
N ASP A 156 8.24 -8.04 -12.40
CA ASP A 156 9.18 -6.91 -12.35
C ASP A 156 8.71 -5.82 -11.38
N ALA A 157 7.40 -5.54 -11.34
CA ALA A 157 6.83 -4.61 -10.37
C ALA A 157 7.00 -5.11 -8.92
N ALA A 158 6.76 -6.41 -8.68
CA ALA A 158 7.00 -7.02 -7.38
C ALA A 158 8.49 -6.97 -6.99
N ARG A 159 9.40 -7.20 -7.94
CA ARG A 159 10.85 -7.10 -7.75
C ARG A 159 11.28 -5.68 -7.38
N ILE A 160 10.71 -4.67 -8.02
CA ILE A 160 10.96 -3.25 -7.69
C ILE A 160 10.48 -2.96 -6.26
N ALA A 161 9.27 -3.40 -5.90
CA ALA A 161 8.75 -3.23 -4.54
C ALA A 161 9.68 -3.85 -3.49
N VAL A 162 10.08 -5.11 -3.68
CA VAL A 162 10.97 -5.84 -2.77
C VAL A 162 12.33 -5.15 -2.64
N ASN A 163 12.96 -4.79 -3.76
CA ASN A 163 14.27 -4.14 -3.75
C ASN A 163 14.22 -2.77 -3.07
N THR A 164 13.19 -1.96 -3.36
CA THR A 164 13.00 -0.66 -2.74
C THR A 164 12.80 -0.78 -1.22
N VAL A 165 11.97 -1.72 -0.80
CA VAL A 165 11.69 -1.98 0.62
C VAL A 165 12.95 -2.46 1.35
N LYS A 166 13.70 -3.42 0.81
CA LYS A 166 14.94 -3.91 1.41
C LYS A 166 15.97 -2.79 1.58
N ALA A 167 16.22 -2.02 0.51
CA ALA A 167 17.15 -0.89 0.57
C ALA A 167 16.73 0.17 1.60
N PHE A 168 15.44 0.43 1.74
CA PHE A 168 14.91 1.35 2.74
C PHE A 168 15.10 0.80 4.17
N LEU A 169 14.76 -0.46 4.41
CA LEU A 169 14.85 -1.07 5.74
C LEU A 169 16.28 -1.13 6.29
N ASP A 170 17.28 -1.20 5.42
CA ASP A 170 18.69 -1.19 5.82
C ASP A 170 19.14 0.16 6.43
N GLN A 171 18.39 1.23 6.18
CA GLN A 171 18.64 2.58 6.68
C GLN A 171 17.58 3.07 7.67
N SER A 172 16.47 2.36 7.81
CA SER A 172 15.36 2.75 8.66
C SER A 172 15.67 2.60 10.14
N GLN A 173 15.23 3.57 10.94
CA GLN A 173 15.33 3.56 12.40
C GLN A 173 14.04 3.09 13.07
N TYR A 174 12.89 3.40 12.46
CA TYR A 174 11.58 3.18 13.06
C TYR A 174 10.79 2.06 12.38
N VAL A 175 10.78 2.00 11.05
CA VAL A 175 10.04 0.95 10.32
C VAL A 175 10.77 -0.39 10.48
N LYS A 176 10.09 -1.36 11.09
CA LYS A 176 10.67 -2.68 11.45
C LYS A 176 9.91 -3.84 10.82
N LYS A 177 8.71 -3.59 10.31
CA LYS A 177 7.83 -4.62 9.77
C LYS A 177 7.13 -4.14 8.53
N ILE A 178 7.33 -4.84 7.43
CA ILE A 178 6.65 -4.62 6.16
C ILE A 178 5.83 -5.85 5.80
N ILE A 179 4.59 -5.63 5.42
CA ILE A 179 3.67 -6.66 4.95
C ILE A 179 3.33 -6.35 3.50
N PHE A 180 3.75 -7.19 2.56
CA PHE A 180 3.26 -7.16 1.19
C PHE A 180 1.86 -7.78 1.16
N ASN A 181 0.86 -6.95 0.96
CA ASN A 181 -0.52 -7.38 0.83
C ASN A 181 -0.82 -7.73 -0.62
N VAL A 182 -1.34 -8.92 -0.83
CA VAL A 182 -1.67 -9.47 -2.15
C VAL A 182 -3.11 -9.97 -2.17
N ASP A 183 -3.73 -9.96 -3.34
CA ASP A 183 -5.10 -10.41 -3.53
C ASP A 183 -5.19 -11.83 -4.09
N GLN A 184 -4.18 -12.25 -4.87
CA GLN A 184 -4.17 -13.50 -5.62
C GLN A 184 -3.06 -14.44 -5.15
N ASP A 185 -3.26 -15.76 -5.33
CA ASP A 185 -2.27 -16.77 -4.98
C ASP A 185 -1.01 -16.69 -5.86
N ASP A 186 -1.19 -16.33 -7.14
CA ASP A 186 -0.10 -16.19 -8.08
C ASP A 186 0.82 -15.02 -7.69
N GLU A 187 0.23 -13.91 -7.26
CA GLU A 187 0.98 -12.76 -6.75
C GLU A 187 1.74 -13.12 -5.45
N ALA A 188 1.07 -13.85 -4.55
CA ALA A 188 1.72 -14.34 -3.34
C ALA A 188 2.92 -15.25 -3.66
N ALA A 189 2.79 -16.14 -4.66
CA ALA A 189 3.88 -17.01 -5.09
C ALA A 189 5.10 -16.23 -5.60
N ILE A 190 4.88 -15.15 -6.37
CA ILE A 190 5.96 -14.27 -6.86
C ILE A 190 6.70 -13.63 -5.68
N TYR A 191 5.98 -13.06 -4.72
CA TYR A 191 6.62 -12.46 -3.54
C TYR A 191 7.36 -13.50 -2.71
N HIS A 192 6.83 -14.71 -2.55
CA HIS A 192 7.53 -15.79 -1.86
C HIS A 192 8.83 -16.18 -2.58
N GLU A 193 8.82 -16.26 -3.92
CA GLU A 193 10.02 -16.57 -4.69
C GLU A 193 11.09 -15.48 -4.62
N LEU A 194 10.68 -14.21 -4.67
CA LEU A 194 11.60 -13.05 -4.59
C LEU A 194 12.20 -12.85 -3.18
N LEU A 195 11.58 -13.43 -2.17
CA LEU A 195 11.95 -13.24 -0.77
C LEU A 195 12.64 -14.50 -0.16
N HIS A 196 12.76 -15.56 -0.96
CA HIS A 196 13.57 -16.73 -0.62
C HIS A 196 14.97 -16.65 -1.19
#